data_62b9028a9f778a71ef0ed4f36ea98f0f
#
_entry.id   62b9028a9f778a71ef0ed4f36ea98f0f
#
_cell.length_a   1.000
_cell.length_b   1.000
_cell.length_c   1.000
_cell.angle_alpha   90.00
_cell.angle_beta   90.00
_cell.angle_gamma   90.00
#
_symmetry.space_group_name_H-M   'P 1'
#
loop_
_entity.id
_entity.type
_entity.pdbx_description
1 polymer ?
#
loop_
_entity_poly.entity_id
_entity_poly.type
_entity_poly.pdbx_seq_one_letter_code
_entity_poly.pdbx_strand_id
1 'polypeptide(L)' 'MDRYSELIKKEKLYGLTDEEYEELQELEFESQREDEVKMKYGL' A
#
# COMPACT_ATOMS: atom_id res chain seq x y z
N MET A 1 3.95 -2.63 -13.71
CA MET A 1 4.74 -2.48 -12.50
C MET A 1 3.99 -1.66 -11.49
N ASP A 2 3.91 -2.17 -10.29
CA ASP A 2 3.12 -1.53 -9.27
C ASP A 2 3.98 -0.57 -8.47
N ARG A 3 3.46 0.63 -8.26
CA ARG A 3 4.13 1.59 -7.41
C ARG A 3 4.34 1.01 -6.01
N TYR A 4 3.38 0.24 -5.56
CA TYR A 4 3.48 -0.38 -4.24
C TYR A 4 4.72 -1.28 -4.15
N SER A 5 4.91 -2.13 -5.15
CA SER A 5 6.06 -3.02 -5.15
C SER A 5 7.36 -2.24 -5.16
N GLU A 6 7.41 -1.16 -5.91
CA GLU A 6 8.60 -0.32 -5.96
C GLU A 6 8.92 0.25 -4.60
N LEU A 7 7.90 0.74 -3.92
CA LEU A 7 8.11 1.33 -2.60
C LEU A 7 8.59 0.29 -1.59
N ILE A 8 8.01 -0.89 -1.64
CA ILE A 8 8.44 -1.96 -0.74
C ILE A 8 9.90 -2.32 -0.99
N LYS A 9 10.26 -2.43 -2.25
CA LYS A 9 11.63 -2.76 -2.61
C LYS A 9 12.59 -1.67 -2.13
N LYS A 10 12.22 -0.43 -2.36
CA LYS A 10 13.06 0.69 -1.96
C LYS A 10 13.23 0.73 -0.45
N GLU A 11 12.16 0.45 0.27
CA GLU A 11 12.24 0.45 1.72
C GLU A 11 13.26 -0.56 2.22
N LYS A 12 13.26 -1.74 1.64
CA LYS A 12 14.19 -2.77 2.07
C LYS A 12 15.62 -2.43 1.75
N LEU A 13 15.85 -1.76 0.63
CA LEU A 13 17.20 -1.47 0.18
C LEU A 13 17.76 -0.18 0.77
N TYR A 14 16.97 0.87 0.78
CA TYR A 14 17.44 2.20 1.15
C TYR A 14 16.61 2.85 2.24
N GLY A 15 15.37 2.45 2.37
CA GLY A 15 14.44 3.14 3.24
C GLY A 15 13.61 4.15 2.46
N LEU A 16 12.57 4.64 3.08
CA LEU A 16 11.64 5.55 2.44
C LEU A 16 11.72 6.93 3.11
N THR A 17 11.50 7.96 2.31
CA THR A 17 11.31 9.30 2.85
C THR A 17 9.90 9.42 3.46
N ASP A 18 9.67 10.54 4.16
CA ASP A 18 8.37 10.75 4.76
C ASP A 18 7.26 10.74 3.71
N GLU A 19 7.51 11.40 2.59
CA GLU A 19 6.53 11.43 1.51
C GLU A 19 6.28 10.04 0.95
N GLU A 20 7.35 9.31 0.72
CA GLU A 20 7.21 7.96 0.18
C GLU A 20 6.48 7.04 1.16
N TYR A 21 6.77 7.22 2.43
CA TYR A 21 6.10 6.43 3.45
C TYR A 21 4.61 6.69 3.46
N GLU A 22 4.22 7.96 3.35
CA GLU A 22 2.81 8.30 3.29
C GLU A 22 2.15 7.70 2.06
N GLU A 23 2.83 7.76 0.94
CA GLU A 23 2.29 7.17 -0.28
C GLU A 23 2.08 5.67 -0.10
N LEU A 24 3.05 5.01 0.51
CA LEU A 24 2.93 3.58 0.74
C LEU A 24 1.74 3.27 1.62
N GLN A 25 1.56 4.03 2.68
CA GLN A 25 0.43 3.81 3.57
C GLN A 25 -0.90 4.01 2.86
N GLU A 26 -0.98 5.01 2.00
CA GLU A 26 -2.21 5.24 1.25
C GLU A 26 -2.51 4.06 0.34
N LEU A 27 -1.50 3.53 -0.31
CA LEU A 27 -1.71 2.39 -1.18
C LEU A 27 -2.17 1.17 -0.39
N GLU A 28 -1.58 0.95 0.77
CA GLU A 28 -2.00 -0.14 1.62
C GLU A 28 -3.44 0.05 2.10
N PHE A 29 -3.77 1.28 2.44
CA PHE A 29 -5.11 1.58 2.93
C PHE A 29 -6.16 1.30 1.87
N GLU A 30 -5.88 1.69 0.64
CA GLU A 30 -6.82 1.44 -0.45
C GLU A 30 -7.01 -0.04 -0.67
N SER A 31 -5.94 -0.80 -0.62
CA SER A 31 -6.03 -2.24 -0.82
C SER A 31 -6.87 -2.88 0.27
N GLN A 32 -6.63 -2.49 1.50
CA GLN A 32 -7.39 -3.02 2.62
C GLN A 32 -8.86 -2.63 2.54
N ARG A 33 -9.11 -1.42 2.05
CA ARG A 33 -10.48 -0.96 1.90
C ARG A 33 -11.27 -1.86 0.98
N GLU A 34 -10.67 -2.24 -0.13
CA GLU A 34 -11.35 -3.11 -1.07
C GLU A 34 -11.67 -4.45 -0.43
N ASP A 35 -10.75 -4.98 0.32
CA ASP A 35 -10.96 -6.25 1.01
C ASP A 35 -12.10 -6.15 2.02
N GLU A 36 -12.12 -5.07 2.77
CA GLU A 36 -13.16 -4.88 3.77
C GLU A 36 -14.54 -4.79 3.13
N VAL A 37 -14.62 -4.05 2.03
CA VAL A 37 -15.89 -3.91 1.33
C VAL A 37 -16.36 -5.26 0.84
N LYS A 38 -15.47 -6.03 0.28
CA LYS A 38 -15.82 -7.36 -0.19
C LYS A 38 -16.32 -8.24 0.94
N MET A 39 -15.67 -8.15 2.06
CA MET A 39 -16.08 -8.96 3.20
C MET A 39 -17.47 -8.59 3.70
N LYS A 40 -17.76 -7.31 3.68
CA LYS A 40 -19.05 -6.84 4.19
C LYS A 40 -20.20 -7.18 3.25
N TYR A 41 -19.97 -7.01 1.96
CA TYR A 41 -21.06 -7.19 1.00
C TYR A 41 -20.90 -8.45 0.17
N GLY A 42 -19.78 -9.10 0.26
CA GLY A 42 -19.46 -10.23 -0.58
C GLY A 42 -20.21 -11.48 -0.23
N LEU A 43 -21.11 -11.38 0.68
CA LEU A 43 -21.91 -12.56 1.02
C LEU A 43 -23.06 -12.75 0.04
#